data_a89d2d67acb4cb5e61e80888a94fe7bd
#
_entry.id   a89d2d67acb4cb5e61e80888a94fe7bd
#
_cell.length_a   1.000
_cell.length_b   1.000
_cell.length_c   1.000
_cell.angle_alpha   90.00
_cell.angle_beta   90.00
_cell.angle_gamma   90.00
#
_symmetry.space_group_name_H-M   'P 1'
#
loop_
_entity.id
_entity.type
_entity.pdbx_description
1 polymer ?
#
loop_
_entity_poly.entity_id
_entity_poly.type
_entity_poly.pdbx_seq_one_letter_code
_entity_poly.pdbx_strand_id
1 'polypeptide(L)'
;MFKYREALQNPQIAFKEPDLKHGVIEQTPLGLPRLVSGGFALTACVTTQTDGRQSTWAIRCFHKQARDLQERYQYISNFLQSKNEQFFVKFNYEAEGIKVGSNWYPIVRMAWVDGQPFNEFIEANLRNPSCLKDLARQIELMSNRLQDLGMAHGDLQHGNILVRDGKLVLIDYDGMYVPGMPYQTSNELGHTAFQHPGRDRSFFNETIDRFSSIAIYISLLCLSTSKGSELWRDHHTGENLIFTKQDYKDPANSALFDKLNKCLETESNSKLRQLSNRFQRICLANLKVIPSLDRFLNEKDLIALPSIPSRTNQPPNPPLPKQPNLFSAHDIMQLIKHDGDKITVVGCVFNVVEYREESNLVATFINFGDPKKILLM
;
A
#
# COMPACT_ATOMS: atom_id res chain seq x y z
N MET A 1 6.87 -21.33 -8.26
CA MET A 1 7.92 -20.31 -8.51
C MET A 1 8.85 -20.73 -9.65
N PHE A 2 9.56 -21.84 -9.57
CA PHE A 2 10.54 -22.27 -10.60
C PHE A 2 9.98 -22.35 -12.01
N LYS A 3 8.78 -22.91 -12.21
CA LYS A 3 8.15 -23.05 -13.53
C LYS A 3 7.88 -21.74 -14.26
N TYR A 4 7.47 -20.68 -13.55
CA TYR A 4 7.27 -19.36 -14.16
C TYR A 4 8.59 -18.71 -14.54
N ARG A 5 9.62 -18.83 -13.67
CA ARG A 5 10.97 -18.30 -13.99
C ARG A 5 11.55 -18.95 -15.23
N GLU A 6 11.36 -20.26 -15.39
CA GLU A 6 11.80 -21.02 -16.56
C GLU A 6 11.05 -20.55 -17.82
N ALA A 7 9.72 -20.44 -17.76
CA ALA A 7 8.91 -19.93 -18.88
C ALA A 7 9.34 -18.53 -19.32
N LEU A 8 9.56 -17.63 -18.37
CA LEU A 8 9.94 -16.25 -18.62
C LEU A 8 11.36 -16.08 -19.19
N GLN A 9 12.21 -17.13 -19.20
CA GLN A 9 13.48 -17.09 -19.94
C GLN A 9 13.28 -17.06 -21.45
N ASN A 10 12.13 -17.54 -21.94
CA ASN A 10 11.78 -17.56 -23.35
C ASN A 10 10.44 -16.86 -23.62
N PRO A 11 10.38 -15.53 -23.59
CA PRO A 11 9.13 -14.78 -23.73
C PRO A 11 8.42 -15.05 -25.06
N GLN A 12 9.17 -15.32 -26.15
CA GLN A 12 8.62 -15.65 -27.45
C GLN A 12 7.70 -16.88 -27.45
N ILE A 13 7.99 -17.84 -26.58
CA ILE A 13 7.18 -19.07 -26.43
C ILE A 13 6.20 -18.94 -25.26
N ALA A 14 6.60 -18.21 -24.23
CA ALA A 14 5.85 -18.10 -23.00
C ALA A 14 4.59 -17.22 -23.15
N PHE A 15 4.65 -16.09 -23.81
CA PHE A 15 3.51 -15.19 -23.91
C PHE A 15 2.64 -15.46 -25.13
N LYS A 16 1.34 -15.13 -25.00
CA LYS A 16 0.38 -15.18 -26.13
C LYS A 16 0.39 -13.88 -26.90
N GLU A 17 0.46 -12.76 -26.21
CA GLU A 17 0.42 -11.41 -26.78
C GLU A 17 1.68 -11.09 -27.60
N PRO A 18 1.55 -10.59 -28.83
CA PRO A 18 2.67 -10.38 -29.75
C PRO A 18 3.74 -9.43 -29.20
N ASP A 19 3.35 -8.35 -28.53
CA ASP A 19 4.28 -7.39 -27.96
C ASP A 19 5.06 -7.95 -26.76
N LEU A 20 4.42 -8.77 -25.94
CA LEU A 20 5.09 -9.47 -24.82
C LEU A 20 6.06 -10.55 -25.32
N LYS A 21 5.77 -11.21 -26.46
CA LYS A 21 6.70 -12.18 -27.07
C LYS A 21 8.05 -11.56 -27.41
N HIS A 22 8.06 -10.30 -27.82
CA HIS A 22 9.25 -9.55 -28.15
C HIS A 22 9.75 -8.66 -27.00
N GLY A 23 9.12 -8.79 -25.83
CA GLY A 23 9.45 -8.03 -24.64
C GLY A 23 10.77 -8.45 -24.01
N VAL A 24 11.45 -7.48 -23.44
CA VAL A 24 12.66 -7.70 -22.64
C VAL A 24 12.28 -7.79 -21.18
N ILE A 25 12.55 -8.95 -20.56
CA ILE A 25 12.26 -9.16 -19.15
C ILE A 25 13.45 -8.68 -18.32
N GLU A 26 13.16 -7.93 -17.24
CA GLU A 26 14.19 -7.53 -16.30
C GLU A 26 14.89 -8.76 -15.71
N GLN A 27 16.22 -8.73 -15.69
CA GLN A 27 17.03 -9.85 -15.25
C GLN A 27 17.80 -9.53 -13.97
N THR A 28 18.10 -10.56 -13.22
CA THR A 28 19.08 -10.53 -12.13
C THR A 28 20.51 -10.41 -12.70
N PRO A 29 21.54 -10.10 -11.89
CA PRO A 29 22.93 -10.13 -12.33
C PRO A 29 23.40 -11.48 -12.89
N LEU A 30 22.70 -12.58 -12.58
CA LEU A 30 22.96 -13.92 -13.10
C LEU A 30 22.23 -14.22 -14.42
N GLY A 31 21.59 -13.23 -15.05
CA GLY A 31 20.86 -13.40 -16.31
C GLY A 31 19.51 -14.12 -16.18
N LEU A 32 19.01 -14.33 -14.95
CA LEU A 32 17.71 -14.94 -14.71
C LEU A 32 16.62 -13.90 -14.62
N PRO A 33 15.36 -14.18 -15.04
CA PRO A 33 14.22 -13.29 -14.83
C PRO A 33 14.10 -12.86 -13.37
N ARG A 34 14.05 -11.53 -13.16
CA ARG A 34 13.82 -10.93 -11.83
C ARG A 34 12.34 -11.03 -11.51
N LEU A 35 11.99 -11.75 -10.44
CA LEU A 35 10.62 -11.92 -9.97
C LEU A 35 10.47 -11.38 -8.57
N VAL A 36 9.47 -10.54 -8.37
CA VAL A 36 9.04 -10.08 -7.05
C VAL A 36 7.86 -10.95 -6.61
N SER A 37 7.95 -11.52 -5.41
CA SER A 37 6.88 -12.37 -4.86
C SER A 37 5.92 -11.55 -4.03
N GLY A 38 4.63 -11.55 -4.41
CA GLY A 38 3.52 -11.06 -3.61
C GLY A 38 2.72 -12.20 -2.97
N GLY A 39 1.65 -11.86 -2.24
CA GLY A 39 0.79 -12.82 -1.54
C GLY A 39 0.14 -13.88 -2.45
N PHE A 40 -0.22 -13.52 -3.68
CA PHE A 40 -0.96 -14.36 -4.62
C PHE A 40 -0.24 -14.58 -5.95
N ALA A 41 0.71 -13.73 -6.30
CA ALA A 41 1.35 -13.74 -7.62
C ALA A 41 2.84 -13.42 -7.54
N LEU A 42 3.54 -13.82 -8.61
CA LEU A 42 4.89 -13.40 -8.93
C LEU A 42 4.81 -12.30 -9.97
N THR A 43 5.52 -11.22 -9.79
CA THR A 43 5.53 -10.08 -10.71
C THR A 43 6.88 -10.01 -11.42
N ALA A 44 6.84 -9.98 -12.76
CA ALA A 44 7.97 -9.69 -13.62
C ALA A 44 7.81 -8.31 -14.25
N CYS A 45 8.92 -7.57 -14.40
CA CYS A 45 8.96 -6.33 -15.18
C CYS A 45 9.33 -6.68 -16.63
N VAL A 46 8.48 -6.28 -17.59
CA VAL A 46 8.67 -6.55 -19.02
C VAL A 46 8.60 -5.25 -19.81
N THR A 47 9.65 -4.96 -20.57
CA THR A 47 9.68 -3.81 -21.45
C THR A 47 9.39 -4.24 -22.88
N THR A 48 8.40 -3.62 -23.52
CA THR A 48 7.98 -3.89 -24.90
C THR A 48 8.23 -2.69 -25.80
N GLN A 49 8.42 -2.94 -27.08
CA GLN A 49 8.42 -1.91 -28.13
C GLN A 49 7.29 -2.19 -29.12
N THR A 50 6.41 -1.21 -29.31
CA THR A 50 5.31 -1.29 -30.29
C THR A 50 5.24 0.05 -31.01
N ASP A 51 5.30 0.03 -32.35
CA ASP A 51 5.26 1.22 -33.21
C ASP A 51 6.27 2.32 -32.82
N GLY A 52 7.49 1.90 -32.44
CA GLY A 52 8.57 2.79 -32.02
C GLY A 52 8.39 3.38 -30.59
N ARG A 53 7.37 2.99 -29.87
CA ARG A 53 7.11 3.41 -28.50
C ARG A 53 7.49 2.31 -27.52
N GLN A 54 8.30 2.67 -26.53
CA GLN A 54 8.64 1.79 -25.42
C GLN A 54 7.53 1.86 -24.36
N SER A 55 7.13 0.68 -23.85
CA SER A 55 6.20 0.54 -22.73
C SER A 55 6.73 -0.49 -21.75
N THR A 56 6.61 -0.23 -20.47
CA THR A 56 7.02 -1.16 -19.41
C THR A 56 5.79 -1.65 -18.67
N TRP A 57 5.78 -2.94 -18.36
CA TRP A 57 4.64 -3.66 -17.79
C TRP A 57 5.05 -4.46 -16.56
N ALA A 58 4.23 -4.43 -15.53
CA ALA A 58 4.23 -5.41 -14.45
C ALA A 58 3.36 -6.58 -14.89
N ILE A 59 3.97 -7.75 -15.09
CA ILE A 59 3.27 -9.00 -15.43
C ILE A 59 3.16 -9.85 -14.17
N ARG A 60 1.93 -10.02 -13.70
CA ARG A 60 1.63 -10.81 -12.50
C ARG A 60 1.19 -12.23 -12.90
N CYS A 61 1.96 -13.22 -12.49
CA CYS A 61 1.73 -14.64 -12.72
C CYS A 61 1.25 -15.31 -11.43
N PHE A 62 0.06 -15.89 -11.44
CA PHE A 62 -0.56 -16.42 -10.23
C PHE A 62 0.04 -17.77 -9.81
N HIS A 63 0.51 -17.88 -8.58
CA HIS A 63 1.03 -19.14 -8.03
C HIS A 63 0.01 -19.90 -7.17
N LYS A 64 -1.16 -19.32 -6.92
CA LYS A 64 -2.31 -19.96 -6.28
C LYS A 64 -3.50 -19.91 -7.23
N GLN A 65 -4.12 -21.05 -7.49
CA GLN A 65 -5.40 -21.11 -8.19
C GLN A 65 -6.52 -20.70 -7.20
N ALA A 66 -6.76 -19.41 -7.08
CA ALA A 66 -7.97 -18.91 -6.47
C ALA A 66 -8.96 -18.61 -7.61
N ARG A 67 -9.93 -19.52 -7.85
CA ARG A 67 -10.90 -19.41 -8.94
C ARG A 67 -11.62 -18.05 -8.93
N ASP A 68 -12.03 -17.61 -7.76
CA ASP A 68 -12.71 -16.35 -7.56
C ASP A 68 -11.83 -15.12 -7.86
N LEU A 69 -10.50 -15.25 -7.67
CA LEU A 69 -9.57 -14.15 -7.94
C LEU A 69 -9.46 -13.85 -9.43
N GLN A 70 -9.44 -14.88 -10.28
CA GLN A 70 -9.39 -14.72 -11.74
C GLN A 70 -10.64 -14.02 -12.28
N GLU A 71 -11.82 -14.45 -11.80
CA GLU A 71 -13.08 -13.82 -12.17
C GLU A 71 -13.14 -12.36 -11.69
N ARG A 72 -12.67 -12.07 -10.46
CA ARG A 72 -12.57 -10.69 -9.95
C ARG A 72 -11.71 -9.82 -10.84
N TYR A 73 -10.54 -10.30 -11.25
CA TYR A 73 -9.67 -9.54 -12.16
C TYR A 73 -10.31 -9.30 -13.51
N GLN A 74 -11.12 -10.22 -14.00
CA GLN A 74 -11.88 -10.01 -15.24
C GLN A 74 -12.89 -8.85 -15.08
N TYR A 75 -13.63 -8.81 -13.96
CA TYR A 75 -14.55 -7.69 -13.66
C TYR A 75 -13.79 -6.38 -13.53
N ILE A 76 -12.68 -6.34 -12.80
CA ILE A 76 -11.84 -5.15 -12.62
C ILE A 76 -11.30 -4.68 -13.96
N SER A 77 -10.75 -5.58 -14.78
CA SER A 77 -10.18 -5.27 -16.09
C SER A 77 -11.24 -4.67 -17.02
N ASN A 78 -12.39 -5.31 -17.15
CA ASN A 78 -13.49 -4.84 -17.98
C ASN A 78 -13.98 -3.44 -17.54
N PHE A 79 -14.10 -3.24 -16.22
CA PHE A 79 -14.53 -1.96 -15.67
C PHE A 79 -13.52 -0.85 -15.94
N LEU A 80 -12.25 -1.06 -15.62
CA LEU A 80 -11.19 -0.06 -15.79
C LEU A 80 -10.93 0.29 -17.25
N GLN A 81 -11.01 -0.70 -18.17
CA GLN A 81 -10.89 -0.44 -19.61
C GLN A 81 -12.00 0.46 -20.14
N SER A 82 -13.21 0.38 -19.55
CA SER A 82 -14.34 1.24 -19.93
C SER A 82 -14.21 2.68 -19.42
N LYS A 83 -13.26 2.94 -18.51
CA LYS A 83 -13.03 4.23 -17.83
C LYS A 83 -11.59 4.67 -18.07
N ASN A 84 -11.41 5.87 -18.55
CA ASN A 84 -10.09 6.46 -18.72
C ASN A 84 -9.80 7.39 -17.54
N GLU A 85 -9.45 6.80 -16.39
CA GLU A 85 -9.28 7.51 -15.13
C GLU A 85 -7.82 7.79 -14.83
N GLN A 86 -7.51 9.03 -14.46
CA GLN A 86 -6.13 9.49 -14.22
C GLN A 86 -5.42 8.82 -13.04
N PHE A 87 -6.19 8.28 -12.08
CA PHE A 87 -5.64 7.65 -10.87
C PHE A 87 -5.27 6.18 -11.08
N PHE A 88 -5.67 5.60 -12.21
CA PHE A 88 -5.42 4.20 -12.52
C PHE A 88 -4.45 4.03 -13.67
N VAL A 89 -3.72 2.94 -13.64
CA VAL A 89 -2.87 2.51 -14.75
C VAL A 89 -3.64 1.56 -15.67
N LYS A 90 -3.15 1.40 -16.89
CA LYS A 90 -3.68 0.35 -17.78
C LYS A 90 -3.58 -1.00 -17.08
N PHE A 91 -4.70 -1.70 -17.04
CA PHE A 91 -4.84 -2.97 -16.34
C PHE A 91 -5.63 -3.94 -17.21
N ASN A 92 -5.02 -5.05 -17.56
CA ASN A 92 -5.63 -6.09 -18.39
C ASN A 92 -5.50 -7.44 -17.71
N TYR A 93 -6.58 -8.19 -17.65
CA TYR A 93 -6.57 -9.60 -17.30
C TYR A 93 -6.57 -10.43 -18.60
N GLU A 94 -5.65 -11.37 -18.71
CA GLU A 94 -5.49 -12.27 -19.84
C GLU A 94 -5.63 -13.71 -19.35
N ALA A 95 -6.73 -14.37 -19.68
CA ALA A 95 -7.05 -15.72 -19.20
C ALA A 95 -6.01 -16.78 -19.64
N GLU A 96 -5.38 -16.57 -20.80
CA GLU A 96 -4.35 -17.43 -21.38
C GLU A 96 -3.12 -16.61 -21.73
N GLY A 97 -2.55 -15.89 -20.74
CA GLY A 97 -1.48 -14.94 -20.98
C GLY A 97 -0.09 -15.56 -21.03
N ILE A 98 0.18 -16.60 -20.21
CA ILE A 98 1.50 -17.24 -20.14
C ILE A 98 1.40 -18.76 -20.24
N LYS A 99 2.28 -19.35 -21.04
CA LYS A 99 2.44 -20.81 -21.21
C LYS A 99 3.51 -21.33 -20.28
N VAL A 100 3.16 -22.34 -19.48
CA VAL A 100 4.09 -23.04 -18.60
C VAL A 100 4.00 -24.55 -18.87
N GLY A 101 5.04 -25.11 -19.42
CA GLY A 101 5.00 -26.49 -19.98
C GLY A 101 4.03 -26.54 -21.14
N SER A 102 3.03 -27.43 -21.07
CA SER A 102 1.99 -27.59 -22.11
C SER A 102 0.74 -26.73 -21.89
N ASN A 103 0.60 -26.08 -20.73
CA ASN A 103 -0.63 -25.41 -20.32
C ASN A 103 -0.50 -23.88 -20.35
N TRP A 104 -1.61 -23.24 -20.70
CA TRP A 104 -1.77 -21.78 -20.57
C TRP A 104 -2.30 -21.42 -19.19
N TYR A 105 -1.80 -20.29 -18.65
CA TYR A 105 -2.20 -19.76 -17.36
C TYR A 105 -2.55 -18.26 -17.48
N PRO A 106 -3.44 -17.79 -16.63
CA PRO A 106 -3.80 -16.37 -16.64
C PRO A 106 -2.66 -15.50 -16.11
N ILE A 107 -2.64 -14.27 -16.62
CA ILE A 107 -1.81 -13.19 -16.11
C ILE A 107 -2.63 -11.93 -15.90
N VAL A 108 -2.12 -11.05 -15.06
CA VAL A 108 -2.50 -9.63 -15.05
C VAL A 108 -1.35 -8.84 -15.63
N ARG A 109 -1.66 -8.01 -16.60
CA ARG A 109 -0.76 -7.04 -17.21
C ARG A 109 -1.14 -5.65 -16.74
N MET A 110 -0.25 -4.99 -16.00
CA MET A 110 -0.42 -3.65 -15.47
C MET A 110 0.68 -2.73 -15.99
N ALA A 111 0.34 -1.51 -16.42
CA ALA A 111 1.37 -0.57 -16.83
C ALA A 111 2.31 -0.28 -15.65
N TRP A 112 3.61 -0.36 -15.90
CA TRP A 112 4.62 -0.02 -14.91
C TRP A 112 4.57 1.47 -14.60
N VAL A 113 4.66 1.81 -13.33
CA VAL A 113 4.72 3.21 -12.87
C VAL A 113 6.12 3.47 -12.33
N ASP A 114 6.82 4.36 -12.99
CA ASP A 114 8.05 4.94 -12.44
C ASP A 114 7.65 6.13 -11.56
N GLY A 115 7.35 5.83 -10.31
CA GLY A 115 6.85 6.78 -9.32
C GLY A 115 7.48 6.52 -7.95
N GLN A 116 7.54 7.56 -7.14
CA GLN A 116 8.04 7.46 -5.77
C GLN A 116 6.94 6.90 -4.85
N PRO A 117 7.24 5.95 -3.95
CA PRO A 117 6.31 5.53 -2.91
C PRO A 117 5.78 6.70 -2.09
N PHE A 118 4.50 6.66 -1.75
CA PHE A 118 3.80 7.81 -1.15
C PHE A 118 4.41 8.26 0.19
N ASN A 119 4.79 7.32 1.04
CA ASN A 119 5.46 7.62 2.32
C ASN A 119 6.83 8.28 2.12
N GLU A 120 7.62 7.81 1.15
CA GLU A 120 8.92 8.41 0.83
C GLU A 120 8.77 9.82 0.26
N PHE A 121 7.77 10.04 -0.61
CA PHE A 121 7.46 11.36 -1.13
C PHE A 121 7.02 12.32 -0.02
N ILE A 122 6.18 11.87 0.92
CA ILE A 122 5.77 12.65 2.10
C ILE A 122 7.01 13.02 2.93
N GLU A 123 7.86 12.04 3.25
CA GLU A 123 9.07 12.25 4.05
C GLU A 123 9.99 13.30 3.43
N ALA A 124 10.23 13.22 2.12
CA ALA A 124 11.03 14.20 1.38
C ALA A 124 10.41 15.61 1.39
N ASN A 125 9.10 15.72 1.60
CA ASN A 125 8.35 16.98 1.57
C ASN A 125 7.80 17.46 2.92
N LEU A 126 8.23 16.90 4.05
CA LEU A 126 7.77 17.30 5.40
C LEU A 126 8.01 18.79 5.71
N ARG A 127 8.97 19.43 5.06
CA ARG A 127 9.25 20.88 5.19
C ARG A 127 8.53 21.72 4.14
N ASN A 128 7.67 21.12 3.34
CA ASN A 128 6.89 21.79 2.29
C ASN A 128 5.38 21.64 2.54
N PRO A 129 4.77 22.45 3.43
CA PRO A 129 3.36 22.36 3.78
C PRO A 129 2.42 22.49 2.58
N SER A 130 2.77 23.27 1.56
CA SER A 130 1.95 23.44 0.36
C SER A 130 1.87 22.15 -0.46
N CYS A 131 2.97 21.42 -0.60
CA CYS A 131 2.99 20.12 -1.26
C CYS A 131 2.11 19.10 -0.54
N LEU A 132 2.20 19.01 0.80
CA LEU A 132 1.38 18.08 1.58
C LEU A 132 -0.12 18.42 1.51
N LYS A 133 -0.48 19.71 1.49
CA LYS A 133 -1.86 20.15 1.27
C LYS A 133 -2.35 19.84 -0.13
N ASP A 134 -1.49 19.95 -1.14
CA ASP A 134 -1.86 19.54 -2.50
C ASP A 134 -2.10 18.03 -2.60
N LEU A 135 -1.27 17.21 -1.96
CA LEU A 135 -1.53 15.76 -1.83
C LEU A 135 -2.88 15.49 -1.14
N ALA A 136 -3.20 16.21 -0.05
CA ALA A 136 -4.49 16.06 0.62
C ALA A 136 -5.65 16.38 -0.33
N ARG A 137 -5.56 17.45 -1.12
CA ARG A 137 -6.54 17.79 -2.15
C ARG A 137 -6.66 16.70 -3.23
N GLN A 138 -5.55 16.09 -3.63
CA GLN A 138 -5.57 15.00 -4.59
C GLN A 138 -6.24 13.73 -4.01
N ILE A 139 -6.03 13.43 -2.72
CA ILE A 139 -6.76 12.35 -2.02
C ILE A 139 -8.27 12.64 -2.00
N GLU A 140 -8.68 13.89 -1.76
CA GLU A 140 -10.09 14.28 -1.81
C GLU A 140 -10.68 14.05 -3.21
N LEU A 141 -10.02 14.54 -4.26
CA LEU A 141 -10.46 14.35 -5.64
C LEU A 141 -10.54 12.87 -6.02
N MET A 142 -9.55 12.08 -5.63
CA MET A 142 -9.51 10.64 -5.87
C MET A 142 -10.64 9.92 -5.14
N SER A 143 -10.85 10.21 -3.85
CA SER A 143 -11.92 9.62 -3.05
C SER A 143 -13.31 9.93 -3.62
N ASN A 144 -13.55 11.17 -4.03
CA ASN A 144 -14.79 11.57 -4.67
C ASN A 144 -15.00 10.84 -6.00
N ARG A 145 -13.93 10.71 -6.79
CA ARG A 145 -14.01 10.01 -8.07
C ARG A 145 -14.29 8.52 -7.92
N LEU A 146 -13.67 7.85 -6.95
CA LEU A 146 -13.99 6.46 -6.63
C LEU A 146 -15.47 6.29 -6.27
N GLN A 147 -15.99 7.21 -5.45
CA GLN A 147 -17.41 7.19 -5.06
C GLN A 147 -18.35 7.44 -6.25
N ASP A 148 -18.06 8.41 -7.13
CA ASP A 148 -18.87 8.70 -8.33
C ASP A 148 -18.93 7.50 -9.28
N LEU A 149 -17.86 6.72 -9.33
CA LEU A 149 -17.79 5.49 -10.12
C LEU A 149 -18.43 4.28 -9.44
N GLY A 150 -18.85 4.40 -8.17
CA GLY A 150 -19.39 3.31 -7.38
C GLY A 150 -18.36 2.20 -7.11
N MET A 151 -17.07 2.54 -7.03
CA MET A 151 -15.97 1.61 -6.86
C MET A 151 -15.14 1.91 -5.63
N ALA A 152 -14.32 0.96 -5.22
CA ALA A 152 -13.35 1.13 -4.16
C ALA A 152 -12.07 0.35 -4.44
N HIS A 153 -10.94 0.86 -3.95
CA HIS A 153 -9.64 0.19 -4.07
C HIS A 153 -9.54 -1.02 -3.12
N GLY A 154 -10.13 -0.91 -1.94
CA GLY A 154 -10.22 -1.98 -0.95
C GLY A 154 -8.98 -2.13 -0.06
N ASP A 155 -7.81 -1.70 -0.50
CA ASP A 155 -6.59 -1.58 0.29
C ASP A 155 -5.89 -0.24 0.02
N LEU A 156 -6.62 0.86 0.26
CA LEU A 156 -6.07 2.19 0.09
C LEU A 156 -5.11 2.50 1.24
N GLN A 157 -3.81 2.47 0.93
CA GLN A 157 -2.71 2.66 1.87
C GLN A 157 -1.47 3.23 1.17
N HIS A 158 -0.48 3.68 1.93
CA HIS A 158 0.71 4.34 1.39
C HIS A 158 1.54 3.47 0.43
N GLY A 159 1.57 2.15 0.62
CA GLY A 159 2.30 1.22 -0.26
C GLY A 159 1.61 1.00 -1.62
N ASN A 160 0.31 1.32 -1.72
CA ASN A 160 -0.48 1.17 -2.94
C ASN A 160 -0.74 2.50 -3.67
N ILE A 161 -0.11 3.57 -3.19
CA ILE A 161 -0.15 4.90 -3.81
C ILE A 161 1.28 5.29 -4.21
N LEU A 162 1.46 5.61 -5.49
CA LEU A 162 2.70 6.19 -6.00
C LEU A 162 2.49 7.65 -6.37
N VAL A 163 3.56 8.44 -6.29
CA VAL A 163 3.58 9.82 -6.80
C VAL A 163 4.47 9.88 -8.04
N ARG A 164 3.86 10.19 -9.19
CA ARG A 164 4.53 10.39 -10.46
C ARG A 164 4.23 11.80 -10.98
N ASP A 165 5.24 12.59 -11.23
CA ASP A 165 5.11 13.97 -11.69
C ASP A 165 4.17 14.81 -10.79
N GLY A 166 4.26 14.59 -9.46
CA GLY A 166 3.42 15.25 -8.47
C GLY A 166 1.95 14.78 -8.42
N LYS A 167 1.58 13.74 -9.17
CA LYS A 167 0.22 13.19 -9.24
C LYS A 167 0.14 11.81 -8.61
N LEU A 168 -0.98 11.52 -7.96
CA LEU A 168 -1.24 10.23 -7.34
C LEU A 168 -1.60 9.18 -8.40
N VAL A 169 -1.04 7.99 -8.25
CA VAL A 169 -1.35 6.81 -9.06
C VAL A 169 -1.57 5.62 -8.13
N LEU A 170 -2.69 4.93 -8.30
CA LEU A 170 -3.02 3.72 -7.56
C LEU A 170 -2.46 2.49 -8.24
N ILE A 171 -1.95 1.57 -7.45
CA ILE A 171 -1.44 0.26 -7.86
C ILE A 171 -2.01 -0.82 -6.93
N ASP A 172 -1.86 -2.08 -7.32
CA ASP A 172 -2.32 -3.27 -6.57
C ASP A 172 -3.85 -3.34 -6.35
N TYR A 173 -4.55 -3.88 -7.35
CA TYR A 173 -6.01 -3.90 -7.40
C TYR A 173 -6.64 -5.20 -6.84
N ASP A 174 -5.91 -5.97 -6.02
CA ASP A 174 -6.35 -7.28 -5.51
C ASP A 174 -7.57 -7.19 -4.59
N GLY A 175 -7.68 -6.10 -3.83
CA GLY A 175 -8.79 -5.81 -2.92
C GLY A 175 -9.97 -5.05 -3.54
N MET A 176 -9.91 -4.72 -4.83
CA MET A 176 -10.81 -3.77 -5.47
C MET A 176 -12.25 -4.27 -5.55
N TYR A 177 -13.19 -3.37 -5.29
CA TYR A 177 -14.61 -3.52 -5.58
C TYR A 177 -14.98 -2.68 -6.80
N VAL A 178 -15.68 -3.26 -7.77
CA VAL A 178 -16.28 -2.55 -8.91
C VAL A 178 -17.75 -2.92 -9.06
N PRO A 179 -18.58 -2.01 -9.61
CA PRO A 179 -19.99 -2.28 -9.86
C PRO A 179 -20.21 -3.53 -10.73
N GLY A 180 -21.22 -4.31 -10.38
CA GLY A 180 -21.57 -5.54 -11.12
C GLY A 180 -20.80 -6.77 -10.70
N MET A 181 -19.86 -6.69 -9.75
CA MET A 181 -19.25 -7.88 -9.15
C MET A 181 -20.28 -8.71 -8.38
N PRO A 182 -20.36 -10.04 -8.61
CA PRO A 182 -21.31 -10.89 -7.91
C PRO A 182 -20.84 -11.28 -6.49
N TYR A 183 -19.67 -10.80 -6.06
CA TYR A 183 -19.06 -11.17 -4.79
C TYR A 183 -19.51 -10.26 -3.66
N GLN A 184 -19.80 -10.86 -2.51
CA GLN A 184 -20.24 -10.15 -1.30
C GLN A 184 -19.16 -10.10 -0.21
N THR A 185 -17.98 -10.68 -0.46
CA THR A 185 -16.88 -10.74 0.51
C THR A 185 -15.57 -10.34 -0.13
N SER A 186 -14.75 -9.64 0.64
CA SER A 186 -13.40 -9.26 0.22
C SER A 186 -12.43 -10.45 0.29
N ASN A 187 -11.49 -10.51 -0.64
CA ASN A 187 -10.38 -11.47 -0.59
C ASN A 187 -9.38 -11.13 0.50
N GLU A 188 -9.23 -9.84 0.78
CA GLU A 188 -8.30 -9.31 1.78
C GLU A 188 -8.95 -8.18 2.58
N LEU A 189 -8.38 -7.86 3.73
CA LEU A 189 -8.91 -6.81 4.60
C LEU A 189 -8.20 -5.46 4.41
N GLY A 190 -7.12 -5.45 3.65
CA GLY A 190 -6.24 -4.30 3.52
C GLY A 190 -5.37 -4.06 4.77
N HIS A 191 -4.52 -3.06 4.70
CA HIS A 191 -3.53 -2.78 5.74
C HIS A 191 -4.17 -2.16 6.98
N THR A 192 -3.94 -2.77 8.14
CA THR A 192 -4.65 -2.43 9.41
C THR A 192 -4.43 -1.00 9.91
N ALA A 193 -3.33 -0.35 9.54
CA ALA A 193 -3.06 1.05 9.89
C ALA A 193 -3.89 2.05 9.06
N PHE A 194 -4.66 1.57 8.08
CA PHE A 194 -5.52 2.38 7.21
C PHE A 194 -6.97 1.94 7.24
N GLN A 195 -7.30 0.88 7.98
CA GLN A 195 -8.62 0.29 8.00
C GLN A 195 -9.34 0.56 9.32
N HIS A 196 -10.66 0.74 9.24
CA HIS A 196 -11.49 0.83 10.43
C HIS A 196 -11.39 -0.46 11.26
N PRO A 197 -11.29 -0.37 12.61
CA PRO A 197 -11.13 -1.56 13.47
C PRO A 197 -12.22 -2.61 13.34
N GLY A 198 -13.43 -2.20 12.99
CA GLY A 198 -14.59 -3.07 12.79
C GLY A 198 -14.72 -3.67 11.39
N ARG A 199 -13.74 -3.45 10.48
CA ARG A 199 -13.80 -4.03 9.15
C ARG A 199 -13.54 -5.53 9.18
N ASP A 200 -14.43 -6.28 8.53
CA ASP A 200 -14.29 -7.69 8.24
C ASP A 200 -14.50 -7.97 6.74
N ARG A 201 -14.38 -9.23 6.34
CA ARG A 201 -14.52 -9.62 4.93
C ARG A 201 -15.91 -9.44 4.36
N SER A 202 -16.95 -9.39 5.18
CA SER A 202 -18.34 -9.19 4.76
C SER A 202 -18.64 -7.74 4.38
N PHE A 203 -17.82 -6.80 4.84
CA PHE A 203 -17.91 -5.40 4.45
C PHE A 203 -17.15 -5.17 3.14
N PHE A 204 -17.81 -5.50 2.02
CA PHE A 204 -17.26 -5.41 0.67
C PHE A 204 -18.24 -4.71 -0.27
N ASN A 205 -18.02 -3.42 -0.48
CA ASN A 205 -18.86 -2.54 -1.31
C ASN A 205 -18.09 -1.26 -1.67
N GLU A 206 -18.72 -0.35 -2.39
CA GLU A 206 -18.16 0.93 -2.85
C GLU A 206 -17.74 1.90 -1.73
N THR A 207 -18.10 1.60 -0.48
CA THR A 207 -17.83 2.50 0.66
C THR A 207 -16.60 2.09 1.49
N ILE A 208 -15.93 1.00 1.13
CA ILE A 208 -14.81 0.43 1.91
C ILE A 208 -13.71 1.46 2.19
N ASP A 209 -13.37 2.29 1.21
CA ASP A 209 -12.22 3.21 1.28
C ASP A 209 -12.54 4.51 2.01
N ARG A 210 -13.77 4.73 2.50
CA ARG A 210 -14.14 5.97 3.18
C ARG A 210 -13.28 6.26 4.40
N PHE A 211 -13.05 5.23 5.22
CA PHE A 211 -12.21 5.37 6.42
C PHE A 211 -10.75 5.64 6.04
N SER A 212 -10.19 4.86 5.11
CA SER A 212 -8.80 4.99 4.65
C SER A 212 -8.54 6.38 4.05
N SER A 213 -9.47 6.86 3.22
CA SER A 213 -9.39 8.21 2.62
C SER A 213 -9.34 9.30 3.68
N ILE A 214 -10.21 9.22 4.71
CA ILE A 214 -10.23 10.18 5.82
C ILE A 214 -8.92 10.09 6.62
N ALA A 215 -8.46 8.89 6.95
CA ALA A 215 -7.22 8.67 7.71
C ALA A 215 -5.99 9.24 7.00
N ILE A 216 -5.87 9.00 5.69
CA ILE A 216 -4.78 9.56 4.87
C ILE A 216 -4.88 11.08 4.77
N TYR A 217 -6.07 11.60 4.50
CA TYR A 217 -6.31 13.04 4.39
C TYR A 217 -5.94 13.79 5.68
N ILE A 218 -6.41 13.31 6.84
CA ILE A 218 -6.10 13.91 8.14
C ILE A 218 -4.61 13.79 8.44
N SER A 219 -3.97 12.67 8.13
CA SER A 219 -2.52 12.51 8.30
C SER A 219 -1.76 13.59 7.53
N LEU A 220 -2.10 13.81 6.25
CA LEU A 220 -1.44 14.83 5.41
C LEU A 220 -1.65 16.25 5.95
N LEU A 221 -2.86 16.58 6.41
CA LEU A 221 -3.11 17.90 7.00
C LEU A 221 -2.33 18.10 8.31
N CYS A 222 -2.26 17.09 9.18
CA CYS A 222 -1.46 17.14 10.41
C CYS A 222 0.03 17.29 10.10
N LEU A 223 0.53 16.55 9.11
CA LEU A 223 1.92 16.63 8.65
C LEU A 223 2.24 17.98 7.96
N SER A 224 1.25 18.67 7.43
CA SER A 224 1.43 20.02 6.84
C SER A 224 1.50 21.16 7.87
N THR A 225 1.39 20.87 9.17
CA THR A 225 1.52 21.87 10.25
C THR A 225 2.99 22.10 10.61
N SER A 226 3.26 23.11 11.45
CA SER A 226 4.62 23.39 11.96
C SER A 226 5.21 22.21 12.75
N LYS A 227 4.36 21.29 13.24
CA LYS A 227 4.72 20.07 13.96
C LYS A 227 4.83 18.82 13.08
N GLY A 228 4.64 18.95 11.77
CA GLY A 228 4.60 17.81 10.85
C GLY A 228 5.83 16.91 10.92
N SER A 229 7.04 17.48 10.89
CA SER A 229 8.29 16.69 11.00
C SER A 229 8.44 15.99 12.35
N GLU A 230 7.93 16.60 13.43
CA GLU A 230 7.91 15.99 14.77
C GLU A 230 6.91 14.82 14.82
N LEU A 231 5.71 15.03 14.27
CA LEU A 231 4.68 13.97 14.19
C LEU A 231 5.18 12.77 13.37
N TRP A 232 5.83 13.02 12.23
CA TRP A 232 6.42 11.96 11.40
C TRP A 232 7.47 11.16 12.17
N ARG A 233 8.48 11.85 12.71
CA ARG A 233 9.56 11.21 13.48
C ARG A 233 9.05 10.35 14.65
N ASP A 234 8.00 10.80 15.34
CA ASP A 234 7.54 10.18 16.56
C ASP A 234 6.49 9.08 16.32
N HIS A 235 5.77 9.11 15.20
CA HIS A 235 4.62 8.24 14.96
C HIS A 235 4.68 7.41 13.66
N HIS A 236 5.55 7.76 12.69
CA HIS A 236 5.75 6.93 11.50
C HIS A 236 6.61 5.72 11.84
N THR A 237 6.18 4.52 11.41
CA THR A 237 6.86 3.25 11.68
C THR A 237 7.31 2.52 10.43
N GLY A 238 7.05 3.07 9.23
CA GLY A 238 7.19 2.39 7.95
C GLY A 238 5.90 1.70 7.47
N GLU A 239 5.02 1.32 8.41
CA GLU A 239 3.77 0.59 8.12
C GLU A 239 2.52 1.50 8.16
N ASN A 240 2.68 2.77 8.48
CA ASN A 240 1.59 3.74 8.62
C ASN A 240 2.02 5.12 8.10
N LEU A 241 1.13 6.10 8.08
CA LEU A 241 1.55 7.51 7.99
C LEU A 241 1.84 8.05 9.39
N ILE A 242 0.81 8.31 10.19
CA ILE A 242 0.96 8.67 11.61
C ILE A 242 0.05 7.85 12.52
N PHE A 243 -1.12 7.42 12.05
CA PHE A 243 -2.06 6.63 12.84
C PHE A 243 -1.76 5.14 12.77
N THR A 244 -2.00 4.44 13.87
CA THR A 244 -1.89 2.99 14.00
C THR A 244 -3.27 2.37 14.25
N LYS A 245 -3.38 1.04 14.09
CA LYS A 245 -4.59 0.30 14.46
C LYS A 245 -5.00 0.55 15.91
N GLN A 246 -4.04 0.75 16.83
CA GLN A 246 -4.34 0.97 18.25
C GLN A 246 -4.99 2.33 18.49
N ASP A 247 -4.57 3.38 17.78
CA ASP A 247 -5.19 4.70 17.84
C ASP A 247 -6.66 4.64 17.45
N TYR A 248 -7.00 3.80 16.46
CA TYR A 248 -8.38 3.61 16.02
C TYR A 248 -9.22 2.76 16.97
N LYS A 249 -8.62 1.77 17.63
CA LYS A 249 -9.33 0.90 18.58
C LYS A 249 -9.67 1.59 19.89
N ASP A 250 -8.77 2.44 20.35
CA ASP A 250 -8.90 3.16 21.63
C ASP A 250 -8.54 4.64 21.45
N PRO A 251 -9.36 5.38 20.68
CA PRO A 251 -9.06 6.77 20.37
C PRO A 251 -9.12 7.68 21.59
N ALA A 252 -9.82 7.30 22.67
CA ALA A 252 -9.89 8.06 23.91
C ALA A 252 -8.56 8.07 24.67
N ASN A 253 -7.80 6.98 24.60
CA ASN A 253 -6.50 6.82 25.27
C ASN A 253 -5.31 6.91 24.30
N SER A 254 -5.52 7.32 23.05
CA SER A 254 -4.46 7.47 22.06
C SER A 254 -3.55 8.65 22.37
N ALA A 255 -2.26 8.37 22.53
CA ALA A 255 -1.24 9.41 22.71
C ALA A 255 -1.12 10.34 21.51
N LEU A 256 -1.36 9.82 20.29
CA LEU A 256 -1.34 10.62 19.07
C LEU A 256 -2.51 11.61 19.04
N PHE A 257 -3.75 11.18 19.30
CA PHE A 257 -4.89 12.09 19.35
C PHE A 257 -4.72 13.16 20.40
N ASP A 258 -4.14 12.84 21.57
CA ASP A 258 -3.80 13.83 22.59
C ASP A 258 -2.78 14.86 22.11
N LYS A 259 -1.72 14.36 21.46
CA LYS A 259 -0.68 15.24 20.90
C LYS A 259 -1.26 16.15 19.84
N LEU A 260 -2.11 15.63 18.94
CA LEU A 260 -2.80 16.43 17.92
C LEU A 260 -3.70 17.51 18.56
N ASN A 261 -4.51 17.14 19.55
CA ASN A 261 -5.35 18.11 20.25
C ASN A 261 -4.53 19.28 20.85
N LYS A 262 -3.41 18.96 21.53
CA LYS A 262 -2.53 19.98 22.12
C LYS A 262 -1.84 20.84 21.06
N CYS A 263 -1.28 20.21 20.01
CA CYS A 263 -0.59 20.95 18.95
C CYS A 263 -1.54 21.89 18.18
N LEU A 264 -2.76 21.42 17.89
CA LEU A 264 -3.73 22.18 17.12
C LEU A 264 -4.41 23.29 17.94
N GLU A 265 -4.36 23.24 19.27
CA GLU A 265 -4.75 24.35 20.15
C GLU A 265 -3.78 25.54 20.00
N THR A 266 -2.48 25.26 19.99
CA THR A 266 -1.45 26.30 19.93
C THR A 266 -1.34 26.96 18.54
N GLU A 267 -1.68 26.26 17.47
CA GLU A 267 -1.58 26.77 16.09
C GLU A 267 -2.80 27.60 15.63
N SER A 268 -3.81 27.80 16.47
CA SER A 268 -5.06 28.49 16.11
C SER A 268 -5.77 27.89 14.89
N ASN A 269 -5.49 26.64 14.56
CA ASN A 269 -6.08 25.93 13.41
C ASN A 269 -7.39 25.24 13.80
N SER A 270 -8.42 26.06 14.04
CA SER A 270 -9.72 25.58 14.52
C SER A 270 -10.37 24.54 13.60
N LYS A 271 -10.21 24.68 12.28
CA LYS A 271 -10.78 23.74 11.31
C LYS A 271 -10.12 22.37 11.40
N LEU A 272 -8.79 22.29 11.42
CA LEU A 272 -8.07 21.01 11.50
C LEU A 272 -8.34 20.31 12.84
N ARG A 273 -8.42 21.07 13.94
CA ARG A 273 -8.82 20.53 15.24
C ARG A 273 -10.21 19.93 15.22
N GLN A 274 -11.20 20.61 14.62
CA GLN A 274 -12.55 20.06 14.46
C GLN A 274 -12.55 18.76 13.63
N LEU A 275 -11.79 18.72 12.53
CA LEU A 275 -11.65 17.52 11.69
C LEU A 275 -10.98 16.37 12.45
N SER A 276 -9.91 16.64 13.21
CA SER A 276 -9.24 15.64 14.05
C SER A 276 -10.19 15.04 15.11
N ASN A 277 -10.94 15.90 15.82
CA ASN A 277 -11.94 15.46 16.80
C ASN A 277 -13.08 14.65 16.14
N ARG A 278 -13.50 15.05 14.96
CA ARG A 278 -14.50 14.32 14.18
C ARG A 278 -13.97 12.94 13.76
N PHE A 279 -12.72 12.87 13.30
CA PHE A 279 -12.08 11.60 12.93
C PHE A 279 -11.92 10.66 14.13
N GLN A 280 -11.55 11.19 15.29
CA GLN A 280 -11.50 10.42 16.54
C GLN A 280 -12.84 9.75 16.87
N ARG A 281 -13.96 10.46 16.64
CA ARG A 281 -15.32 9.90 16.83
C ARG A 281 -15.68 8.88 15.74
N ILE A 282 -15.22 9.05 14.51
CA ILE A 282 -15.41 8.10 13.40
C ILE A 282 -14.76 6.76 13.71
N CYS A 283 -13.61 6.72 14.40
CA CYS A 283 -12.97 5.47 14.82
C CYS A 283 -13.88 4.58 15.68
N LEU A 284 -14.84 5.16 16.39
CA LEU A 284 -15.82 4.45 17.24
C LEU A 284 -17.16 4.20 16.55
N ALA A 285 -17.36 4.73 15.35
CA ALA A 285 -18.63 4.65 14.65
C ALA A 285 -18.84 3.26 14.01
N ASN A 286 -20.09 2.95 13.65
CA ASN A 286 -20.33 1.78 12.82
C ASN A 286 -19.84 2.04 11.39
N LEU A 287 -19.21 1.04 10.76
CA LEU A 287 -18.71 1.12 9.38
C LEU A 287 -19.74 1.66 8.37
N LYS A 288 -21.01 1.26 8.52
CA LYS A 288 -22.09 1.65 7.60
C LYS A 288 -22.42 3.14 7.61
N VAL A 289 -22.05 3.85 8.70
CA VAL A 289 -22.34 5.29 8.85
C VAL A 289 -21.11 6.19 8.59
N ILE A 290 -19.98 5.61 8.22
CA ILE A 290 -18.78 6.40 7.88
C ILE A 290 -19.10 7.24 6.63
N PRO A 291 -18.98 8.58 6.72
CA PRO A 291 -19.30 9.47 5.61
C PRO A 291 -18.25 9.35 4.49
N SER A 292 -18.60 9.78 3.28
CA SER A 292 -17.60 10.09 2.25
C SER A 292 -16.68 11.20 2.74
N LEU A 293 -15.49 11.32 2.12
CA LEU A 293 -14.54 12.35 2.49
C LEU A 293 -15.12 13.76 2.30
N ASP A 294 -15.85 13.99 1.19
CA ASP A 294 -16.54 15.27 0.95
C ASP A 294 -17.52 15.62 2.08
N ARG A 295 -18.39 14.70 2.47
CA ARG A 295 -19.32 14.89 3.59
C ARG A 295 -18.59 15.12 4.91
N PHE A 296 -17.51 14.37 5.15
CA PHE A 296 -16.67 14.54 6.33
C PHE A 296 -16.09 15.95 6.43
N LEU A 297 -15.72 16.55 5.31
CA LEU A 297 -15.13 17.89 5.27
C LEU A 297 -16.15 19.03 5.39
N ASN A 298 -17.34 18.86 4.79
CA ASN A 298 -18.28 19.93 4.53
C ASN A 298 -19.51 19.94 5.46
N GLU A 299 -19.95 18.77 5.96
CA GLU A 299 -21.13 18.71 6.80
C GLU A 299 -20.80 19.04 8.27
N LYS A 300 -21.50 20.04 8.82
CA LYS A 300 -21.36 20.45 10.22
C LYS A 300 -22.01 19.43 11.17
N ASP A 301 -23.13 18.83 10.76
CA ASP A 301 -23.94 17.89 11.55
C ASP A 301 -23.91 16.51 10.91
N LEU A 302 -22.77 15.82 11.01
CA LEU A 302 -22.76 14.40 10.72
C LEU A 302 -23.62 13.66 11.73
N ILE A 303 -24.61 12.92 11.23
CA ILE A 303 -25.53 12.05 11.97
C ILE A 303 -24.82 11.44 13.17
N ALA A 304 -25.37 11.65 14.35
CA ALA A 304 -24.97 11.16 15.68
C ALA A 304 -23.71 10.28 15.73
N LEU A 305 -22.53 10.88 15.48
CA LEU A 305 -21.28 10.19 15.76
C LEU A 305 -21.18 9.91 17.27
N PRO A 306 -20.68 8.75 17.68
CA PRO A 306 -20.54 8.42 19.10
C PRO A 306 -19.76 9.49 19.85
N SER A 307 -20.08 9.72 21.12
CA SER A 307 -19.25 10.53 22.00
C SER A 307 -17.97 9.76 22.32
N ILE A 308 -16.88 10.49 22.47
CA ILE A 308 -15.62 9.90 22.94
C ILE A 308 -15.81 9.55 24.41
N PRO A 309 -15.58 8.30 24.85
CA PRO A 309 -15.66 7.90 26.24
C PRO A 309 -14.71 8.79 27.11
N SER A 310 -15.10 9.06 28.34
CA SER A 310 -14.20 9.68 29.31
C SER A 310 -13.00 8.74 29.49
N ARG A 311 -11.80 9.34 29.59
CA ARG A 311 -10.58 8.56 29.85
C ARG A 311 -10.75 7.66 31.06
N THR A 312 -10.42 6.41 30.90
CA THR A 312 -10.14 5.57 32.06
C THR A 312 -8.84 6.11 32.69
N ASN A 313 -8.78 6.15 34.02
CA ASN A 313 -7.57 6.57 34.79
C ASN A 313 -6.35 5.61 34.57
N GLN A 314 -6.37 4.79 33.55
CA GLN A 314 -5.21 4.06 33.10
C GLN A 314 -4.25 5.04 32.40
N PRO A 315 -2.95 5.01 32.72
CA PRO A 315 -1.99 5.79 31.96
C PRO A 315 -2.15 5.46 30.47
N PRO A 316 -2.00 6.46 29.57
CA PRO A 316 -2.06 6.20 28.14
C PRO A 316 -1.13 5.03 27.83
N ASN A 317 -1.62 4.07 27.04
CA ASN A 317 -0.77 2.99 26.57
C ASN A 317 0.52 3.65 26.09
N PRO A 318 1.69 3.30 26.64
CA PRO A 318 2.93 3.88 26.16
C PRO A 318 2.96 3.67 24.65
N PRO A 319 3.46 4.65 23.88
CA PRO A 319 3.75 4.43 22.48
C PRO A 319 4.48 3.10 22.41
N LEU A 320 4.06 2.22 21.50
CA LEU A 320 4.71 0.90 21.33
C LEU A 320 6.20 1.17 21.46
N PRO A 321 6.91 0.53 22.41
CA PRO A 321 8.29 0.84 22.63
C PRO A 321 8.96 0.83 21.26
N LYS A 322 9.60 1.94 20.88
CA LYS A 322 10.49 1.92 19.73
C LYS A 322 11.35 0.72 20.00
N GLN A 323 11.18 -0.34 19.24
CA GLN A 323 12.06 -1.49 19.44
C GLN A 323 13.45 -0.92 19.23
N PRO A 324 14.27 -0.83 20.29
CA PRO A 324 15.55 -0.20 20.16
C PRO A 324 16.31 -0.97 19.09
N ASN A 325 16.79 -0.28 18.07
CA ASN A 325 17.54 -0.83 16.96
C ASN A 325 16.73 -1.72 15.98
N LEU A 326 15.46 -1.39 15.71
CA LEU A 326 14.72 -2.00 14.62
C LEU A 326 15.01 -1.24 13.32
N PHE A 327 15.68 -1.88 12.38
CA PHE A 327 16.03 -1.32 11.07
C PHE A 327 15.33 -2.07 9.95
N SER A 328 14.93 -1.35 8.89
CA SER A 328 14.52 -2.00 7.65
C SER A 328 15.71 -2.70 7.01
N ALA A 329 15.53 -3.94 6.58
CA ALA A 329 16.56 -4.68 5.83
C ALA A 329 16.96 -4.00 4.51
N HIS A 330 16.16 -3.05 4.02
CA HIS A 330 16.44 -2.29 2.81
C HIS A 330 17.30 -1.03 3.05
N ASP A 331 17.43 -0.60 4.29
CA ASP A 331 18.23 0.58 4.65
C ASP A 331 19.69 0.22 4.97
N ILE A 332 20.44 -0.13 3.93
CA ILE A 332 21.85 -0.54 4.06
C ILE A 332 22.71 0.56 4.67
N MET A 333 22.44 1.84 4.36
CA MET A 333 23.24 2.95 4.86
C MET A 333 23.09 3.13 6.38
N GLN A 334 21.93 2.80 6.92
CA GLN A 334 21.72 2.78 8.38
C GLN A 334 22.34 1.53 9.01
N LEU A 335 22.21 0.38 8.38
CA LEU A 335 22.76 -0.88 8.89
C LEU A 335 24.31 -0.83 8.97
N ILE A 336 24.98 -0.25 7.98
CA ILE A 336 26.46 -0.09 7.98
C ILE A 336 26.94 0.75 9.18
N LYS A 337 26.17 1.73 9.65
CA LYS A 337 26.52 2.55 10.82
C LYS A 337 26.54 1.77 12.13
N HIS A 338 25.93 0.59 12.16
CA HIS A 338 25.81 -0.28 13.31
C HIS A 338 26.63 -1.58 13.15
N ASP A 339 27.70 -1.53 12.34
CA ASP A 339 28.61 -2.66 12.20
C ASP A 339 29.23 -3.00 13.58
N GLY A 340 29.10 -4.25 13.97
CA GLY A 340 29.50 -4.75 15.28
C GLY A 340 28.45 -4.59 16.40
N ASP A 341 27.35 -3.90 16.18
CA ASP A 341 26.27 -3.74 17.15
C ASP A 341 25.24 -4.88 17.04
N LYS A 342 24.61 -5.22 18.16
CA LYS A 342 23.45 -6.13 18.14
C LYS A 342 22.20 -5.33 17.78
N ILE A 343 21.70 -5.52 16.55
CA ILE A 343 20.52 -4.83 16.02
C ILE A 343 19.43 -5.81 15.64
N THR A 344 18.19 -5.32 15.54
CA THR A 344 17.07 -6.12 15.00
C THR A 344 16.70 -5.59 13.63
N VAL A 345 16.71 -6.46 12.62
CA VAL A 345 16.40 -6.14 11.24
C VAL A 345 15.06 -6.75 10.85
N VAL A 346 14.16 -5.96 10.26
CA VAL A 346 12.87 -6.42 9.77
C VAL A 346 12.80 -6.28 8.25
N GLY A 347 12.36 -7.35 7.60
CA GLY A 347 12.18 -7.39 6.15
C GLY A 347 11.62 -8.73 5.70
N CYS A 348 11.16 -8.79 4.44
CA CYS A 348 10.79 -10.06 3.84
C CYS A 348 12.04 -10.85 3.49
N VAL A 349 12.25 -11.97 4.13
CA VAL A 349 13.36 -12.88 3.81
C VAL A 349 13.09 -13.53 2.45
N PHE A 350 13.94 -13.23 1.49
CA PHE A 350 13.89 -13.80 0.15
C PHE A 350 14.54 -15.17 0.09
N ASN A 351 15.70 -15.33 0.75
CA ASN A 351 16.44 -16.57 0.78
C ASN A 351 17.36 -16.61 2.01
N VAL A 352 17.56 -17.81 2.54
CA VAL A 352 18.54 -18.09 3.59
C VAL A 352 19.52 -19.13 3.06
N VAL A 353 20.80 -18.81 3.08
CA VAL A 353 21.87 -19.71 2.66
C VAL A 353 22.79 -19.96 3.84
N GLU A 354 22.89 -21.21 4.25
CA GLU A 354 23.84 -21.65 5.27
C GLU A 354 25.13 -22.12 4.60
N TYR A 355 26.24 -21.56 5.02
CA TYR A 355 27.56 -22.04 4.65
C TYR A 355 28.08 -22.95 5.76
N ARG A 356 28.47 -24.18 5.40
CA ARG A 356 28.97 -25.19 6.35
C ARG A 356 30.32 -25.72 5.89
N GLU A 357 31.24 -25.81 6.81
CA GLU A 357 32.53 -26.54 6.64
C GLU A 357 32.51 -27.78 7.54
N GLU A 358 32.78 -28.93 6.97
CA GLU A 358 32.84 -30.24 7.68
C GLU A 358 31.65 -30.46 8.64
N SER A 359 30.42 -30.12 8.20
CA SER A 359 29.17 -30.18 8.98
C SER A 359 29.00 -29.08 10.05
N ASN A 360 29.98 -28.24 10.26
CA ASN A 360 29.84 -27.08 11.15
C ASN A 360 29.25 -25.87 10.39
N LEU A 361 28.27 -25.20 10.99
CA LEU A 361 27.73 -23.97 10.49
C LEU A 361 28.76 -22.86 10.66
N VAL A 362 29.26 -22.29 9.54
CA VAL A 362 30.24 -21.21 9.54
C VAL A 362 29.56 -19.87 9.40
N ALA A 363 28.55 -19.76 8.51
CA ALA A 363 27.82 -18.51 8.29
C ALA A 363 26.41 -18.78 7.78
N THR A 364 25.49 -17.88 8.13
CA THR A 364 24.14 -17.82 7.58
C THR A 364 23.96 -16.51 6.85
N PHE A 365 23.64 -16.57 5.56
CA PHE A 365 23.34 -15.41 4.73
C PHE A 365 21.84 -15.26 4.62
N ILE A 366 21.30 -14.15 5.07
CA ILE A 366 19.88 -13.82 4.97
C ILE A 366 19.70 -12.73 3.92
N ASN A 367 18.98 -13.05 2.84
CA ASN A 367 18.69 -12.11 1.77
C ASN A 367 17.27 -11.55 1.93
N PHE A 368 17.18 -10.24 2.09
CA PHE A 368 15.92 -9.49 2.24
C PHE A 368 15.53 -8.82 0.91
N GLY A 369 14.97 -9.58 -0.02
CA GLY A 369 14.26 -9.06 -1.19
C GLY A 369 15.06 -8.48 -2.33
N ASP A 370 16.29 -7.98 -2.15
CA ASP A 370 17.18 -7.52 -3.23
C ASP A 370 18.42 -8.42 -3.31
N PRO A 371 18.60 -9.20 -4.39
CA PRO A 371 19.75 -10.10 -4.52
C PRO A 371 21.12 -9.39 -4.54
N LYS A 372 21.14 -8.06 -4.70
CA LYS A 372 22.37 -7.26 -4.59
C LYS A 372 22.74 -6.88 -3.16
N LYS A 373 21.89 -7.20 -2.21
CA LYS A 373 22.02 -6.81 -0.81
C LYS A 373 22.07 -8.06 0.07
N ILE A 374 23.19 -8.75 0.06
CA ILE A 374 23.47 -9.84 0.97
C ILE A 374 24.04 -9.22 2.24
N LEU A 375 23.34 -9.37 3.35
CA LEU A 375 23.84 -9.03 4.68
C LEU A 375 24.44 -10.28 5.30
N LEU A 376 25.69 -10.22 5.71
CA LEU A 376 26.35 -11.16 6.61
C LEU A 376 25.85 -10.86 8.03
N MET A 377 25.25 -11.82 8.69
CA MET A 377 25.01 -11.81 10.12
C MET A 377 25.96 -12.75 10.84
#